data_7f0ba16d27b7c5a7c4f60935bcbbcfae
#
_entry.id   7f0ba16d27b7c5a7c4f60935bcbbcfae
#
_cell.length_a   1.000
_cell.length_b   1.000
_cell.length_c   1.000
_cell.angle_alpha   90.00
_cell.angle_beta   90.00
_cell.angle_gamma   90.00
#
_symmetry.space_group_name_H-M   'P 1'
#
loop_
_entity.id
_entity.type
_entity.pdbx_description
1 polymer ?
#
loop_
_entity_poly.entity_id
_entity_poly.type
_entity_poly.pdbx_seq_one_letter_code
_entity_poly.pdbx_strand_id
1 'polypeptide(L)'
;ALVDLIAILPSILFLAGSDLLMIRVIRLVRLLRLGRLIRDNQSLRAFMASFVQARIPLLASLCVTMFVLFIGAILMYLVEGRVQPNEFGSIPRSLWWAMATLTTVGYGDVYPVTPFGRFLASGIAILGIGVVAMPAGIIAANFTREMNRFDEDHG
;
A
#
# COMPACT_ATOMS: atom_id res chain seq x y z
N ALA A 1 15.30 -24.42 -6.80
CA ALA A 1 15.82 -25.06 -5.59
C ALA A 1 15.19 -24.51 -4.30
N LEU A 2 15.36 -23.20 -3.93
CA LEU A 2 14.76 -22.62 -2.69
C LEU A 2 13.24 -22.60 -2.70
N VAL A 3 12.63 -22.24 -3.81
CA VAL A 3 11.16 -22.20 -3.99
C VAL A 3 10.57 -23.62 -3.96
N ASP A 4 11.29 -24.61 -4.46
CA ASP A 4 10.88 -26.02 -4.43
C ASP A 4 10.99 -26.58 -2.99
N LEU A 5 12.02 -26.19 -2.26
CA LEU A 5 12.20 -26.55 -0.85
C LEU A 5 11.07 -25.98 0.02
N ILE A 6 10.72 -24.69 -0.15
CA ILE A 6 9.62 -24.04 0.54
C ILE A 6 8.25 -24.67 0.17
N ALA A 7 8.10 -25.17 -1.07
CA ALA A 7 6.88 -25.86 -1.51
C ALA A 7 6.72 -27.28 -0.94
N ILE A 8 7.82 -27.93 -0.50
CA ILE A 8 7.83 -29.28 0.09
C ILE A 8 7.73 -29.21 1.63
N LEU A 9 8.24 -28.11 2.25
CA LEU A 9 8.23 -27.91 3.69
C LEU A 9 6.86 -28.15 4.36
N PRO A 10 5.72 -27.71 3.78
CA PRO A 10 4.40 -28.00 4.33
C PRO A 10 4.03 -29.49 4.40
N SER A 11 4.56 -30.29 3.49
CA SER A 11 4.29 -31.75 3.47
C SER A 11 5.03 -32.48 4.57
N ILE A 12 6.19 -31.95 4.97
CA ILE A 12 7.01 -32.50 6.06
C ILE A 12 6.45 -32.10 7.43
N LEU A 13 5.94 -30.87 7.58
CA LEU A 13 5.27 -30.40 8.80
C LEU A 13 3.92 -31.11 9.04
N PHE A 14 3.27 -31.62 8.01
CA PHE A 14 2.04 -32.43 8.13
C PHE A 14 2.23 -33.68 8.99
N LEU A 15 3.42 -34.26 8.96
CA LEU A 15 3.80 -35.43 9.77
C LEU A 15 3.98 -35.12 11.27
N ALA A 16 4.03 -33.83 11.65
CA ALA A 16 4.29 -33.38 13.01
C ALA A 16 3.06 -33.03 13.86
N GLY A 17 1.84 -33.34 13.41
CA GLY A 17 0.64 -33.34 14.26
C GLY A 17 0.10 -31.97 14.71
N SER A 18 0.14 -30.98 13.88
CA SER A 18 -0.33 -29.62 14.19
C SER A 18 -1.76 -29.34 13.73
N ASP A 19 -2.44 -28.41 14.42
CA ASP A 19 -3.84 -28.00 14.27
C ASP A 19 -4.33 -27.78 12.82
N LEU A 20 -5.58 -28.18 12.55
CA LEU A 20 -6.24 -28.08 11.23
C LEU A 20 -6.20 -26.67 10.61
N LEU A 21 -6.10 -25.60 11.42
CA LEU A 21 -5.95 -24.21 10.96
C LEU A 21 -4.57 -23.96 10.35
N MET A 22 -3.50 -24.48 10.95
CA MET A 22 -2.14 -24.41 10.42
C MET A 22 -2.04 -25.09 9.06
N ILE A 23 -2.71 -26.24 8.88
CA ILE A 23 -2.73 -26.97 7.61
C ILE A 23 -3.40 -26.14 6.50
N ARG A 24 -4.44 -25.36 6.81
CA ARG A 24 -5.10 -24.47 5.85
C ARG A 24 -4.19 -23.33 5.43
N VAL A 25 -3.49 -22.70 6.39
CA VAL A 25 -2.52 -21.63 6.09
C VAL A 25 -1.35 -22.15 5.26
N ILE A 26 -0.84 -23.35 5.58
CA ILE A 26 0.23 -24.00 4.81
C ILE A 26 -0.20 -24.30 3.37
N ARG A 27 -1.48 -24.63 3.12
CA ARG A 27 -2.00 -24.78 1.74
C ARG A 27 -1.88 -23.48 0.94
N LEU A 28 -2.00 -22.30 1.59
CA LEU A 28 -1.83 -21.01 0.93
C LEU A 28 -0.37 -20.77 0.48
N VAL A 29 0.62 -21.39 1.15
CA VAL A 29 2.03 -21.34 0.72
C VAL A 29 2.22 -21.98 -0.65
N ARG A 30 1.33 -22.89 -1.09
CA ARG A 30 1.36 -23.41 -2.48
C ARG A 30 1.14 -22.30 -3.53
N LEU A 31 0.50 -21.17 -3.15
CA LEU A 31 0.35 -20.01 -4.03
C LEU A 31 1.71 -19.37 -4.37
N LEU A 32 2.77 -19.59 -3.56
CA LEU A 32 4.13 -19.18 -3.92
C LEU A 32 4.67 -19.86 -5.17
N ARG A 33 4.05 -20.99 -5.62
CA ARG A 33 4.35 -21.59 -6.93
C ARG A 33 4.00 -20.66 -8.10
N LEU A 34 3.10 -19.68 -7.89
CA LEU A 34 2.82 -18.64 -8.88
C LEU A 34 4.07 -17.79 -9.18
N GLY A 35 5.06 -17.77 -8.27
CA GLY A 35 6.37 -17.18 -8.54
C GLY A 35 7.12 -17.80 -9.73
N ARG A 36 6.76 -19.03 -10.14
CA ARG A 36 7.30 -19.64 -11.39
C ARG A 36 6.77 -18.92 -12.64
N LEU A 37 5.50 -18.47 -12.61
CA LEU A 37 4.91 -17.72 -13.73
C LEU A 37 5.65 -16.40 -13.99
N ILE A 38 6.20 -15.78 -12.92
CA ILE A 38 6.99 -14.54 -13.04
C ILE A 38 8.29 -14.82 -13.79
N ARG A 39 8.89 -15.99 -13.60
CA ARG A 39 10.15 -16.36 -14.24
C ARG A 39 10.00 -16.63 -15.75
N ASP A 40 8.83 -17.14 -16.15
CA ASP A 40 8.58 -17.59 -17.52
C ASP A 40 7.85 -16.55 -18.36
N ASN A 41 7.32 -15.46 -17.73
CA ASN A 41 6.59 -14.40 -18.41
C ASN A 41 7.39 -13.10 -18.44
N GLN A 42 7.70 -12.61 -19.64
CA GLN A 42 8.48 -11.39 -19.88
C GLN A 42 7.81 -10.16 -19.25
N SER A 43 6.50 -9.99 -19.43
CA SER A 43 5.75 -8.85 -18.90
C SER A 43 5.75 -8.83 -17.36
N LEU A 44 5.66 -9.99 -16.71
CA LEU A 44 5.74 -10.09 -15.25
C LEU A 44 7.15 -9.78 -14.73
N ARG A 45 8.19 -10.16 -15.47
CA ARG A 45 9.58 -9.78 -15.13
C ARG A 45 9.78 -8.28 -15.26
N ALA A 46 9.29 -7.67 -16.35
CA ALA A 46 9.34 -6.22 -16.54
C ALA A 46 8.59 -5.48 -15.43
N PHE A 47 7.43 -5.99 -15.04
CA PHE A 47 6.65 -5.43 -13.93
C PHE A 47 7.42 -5.47 -12.60
N MET A 48 8.02 -6.61 -12.25
CA MET A 48 8.82 -6.73 -11.03
C MET A 48 10.10 -5.87 -11.08
N ALA A 49 10.77 -5.81 -12.24
CA ALA A 49 11.93 -4.95 -12.45
C ALA A 49 11.58 -3.45 -12.26
N SER A 50 10.38 -3.04 -12.68
CA SER A 50 9.88 -1.67 -12.50
C SER A 50 9.83 -1.25 -11.03
N PHE A 51 9.44 -2.14 -10.11
CA PHE A 51 9.45 -1.85 -8.67
C PHE A 51 10.86 -1.67 -8.12
N VAL A 52 11.80 -2.54 -8.54
CA VAL A 52 13.18 -2.47 -8.08
C VAL A 52 13.85 -1.18 -8.57
N GLN A 53 13.63 -0.79 -9.82
CA GLN A 53 14.16 0.44 -10.39
C GLN A 53 13.49 1.68 -9.80
N ALA A 54 12.19 1.62 -9.53
CA ALA A 54 11.41 2.70 -8.95
C ALA A 54 11.57 2.85 -7.43
N ARG A 55 12.37 2.03 -6.75
CA ARG A 55 12.46 2.00 -5.27
C ARG A 55 12.69 3.37 -4.63
N ILE A 56 13.61 4.17 -5.19
CA ILE A 56 13.92 5.49 -4.63
C ILE A 56 12.75 6.47 -4.82
N PRO A 57 12.20 6.68 -6.04
CA PRO A 57 11.03 7.55 -6.20
C PRO A 57 9.79 7.02 -5.47
N LEU A 58 9.61 5.70 -5.33
CA LEU A 58 8.53 5.13 -4.52
C LEU A 58 8.69 5.45 -3.03
N LEU A 59 9.91 5.32 -2.48
CA LEU A 59 10.19 5.73 -1.11
C LEU A 59 9.96 7.23 -0.91
N ALA A 60 10.38 8.06 -1.85
CA ALA A 60 10.14 9.50 -1.80
C ALA A 60 8.64 9.81 -1.79
N SER A 61 7.85 9.19 -2.68
CA SER A 61 6.39 9.36 -2.70
C SER A 61 5.72 8.89 -1.41
N LEU A 62 6.19 7.79 -0.82
CA LEU A 62 5.71 7.30 0.48
C LEU A 62 6.03 8.28 1.60
N CYS A 63 7.24 8.86 1.62
CA CYS A 63 7.61 9.89 2.60
C CYS A 63 6.71 11.12 2.49
N VAL A 64 6.43 11.59 1.26
CA VAL A 64 5.51 12.70 1.03
C VAL A 64 4.10 12.35 1.50
N THR A 65 3.63 11.15 1.20
CA THR A 65 2.32 10.66 1.67
C THR A 65 2.23 10.65 3.18
N MET A 66 3.24 10.09 3.86
CA MET A 66 3.30 10.09 5.32
C MET A 66 3.33 11.50 5.90
N PHE A 67 4.11 12.40 5.31
CA PHE A 67 4.18 13.79 5.73
C PHE A 67 2.80 14.47 5.65
N VAL A 68 2.13 14.38 4.49
CA VAL A 68 0.78 14.96 4.30
C VAL A 68 -0.23 14.35 5.27
N LEU A 69 -0.16 13.04 5.49
CA LEU A 69 -1.02 12.32 6.42
C LEU A 69 -0.82 12.82 7.86
N PHE A 70 0.42 12.96 8.33
CA PHE A 70 0.70 13.47 9.67
C PHE A 70 0.28 14.93 9.85
N ILE A 71 0.58 15.79 8.87
CA ILE A 71 0.14 17.20 8.91
C ILE A 71 -1.38 17.29 8.92
N GLY A 72 -2.07 16.53 8.07
CA GLY A 72 -3.54 16.48 8.06
C GLY A 72 -4.13 16.05 9.40
N ALA A 73 -3.55 15.02 10.03
CA ALA A 73 -3.97 14.54 11.33
C ALA A 73 -3.75 15.60 12.45
N ILE A 74 -2.60 16.27 12.45
CA ILE A 74 -2.28 17.32 13.42
C ILE A 74 -3.25 18.49 13.26
N LEU A 75 -3.51 18.94 12.03
CA LEU A 75 -4.45 20.03 11.76
C LEU A 75 -5.86 19.68 12.25
N MET A 76 -6.35 18.48 11.99
CA MET A 76 -7.66 18.02 12.47
C MET A 76 -7.70 17.88 13.99
N TYR A 77 -6.65 17.35 14.62
CA TYR A 77 -6.54 17.33 16.09
C TYR A 77 -6.65 18.72 16.70
N LEU A 78 -5.98 19.72 16.12
CA LEU A 78 -5.99 21.08 16.63
C LEU A 78 -7.36 21.76 16.48
N VAL A 79 -8.05 21.50 15.37
CA VAL A 79 -9.34 22.16 15.04
C VAL A 79 -10.52 21.43 15.64
N GLU A 80 -10.59 20.12 15.53
CA GLU A 80 -11.74 19.30 15.94
C GLU A 80 -11.58 18.66 17.32
N GLY A 81 -10.35 18.50 17.82
CA GLY A 81 -10.07 17.71 19.01
C GLY A 81 -10.75 18.21 20.29
N ARG A 82 -11.07 19.52 20.39
CA ARG A 82 -11.83 20.08 21.52
C ARG A 82 -13.33 19.90 21.34
N VAL A 83 -13.81 19.88 20.10
CA VAL A 83 -15.24 19.76 19.77
C VAL A 83 -15.66 18.31 19.74
N GLN A 84 -14.78 17.44 19.23
CA GLN A 84 -14.98 15.99 19.08
C GLN A 84 -13.83 15.21 19.75
N PRO A 85 -13.76 15.18 21.09
CA PRO A 85 -12.63 14.55 21.78
C PRO A 85 -12.60 13.02 21.62
N ASN A 86 -13.72 12.38 21.31
CA ASN A 86 -13.77 10.94 21.09
C ASN A 86 -13.18 10.54 19.73
N GLU A 87 -13.35 11.36 18.71
CA GLU A 87 -12.94 11.14 17.32
C GLU A 87 -11.56 11.75 17.02
N PHE A 88 -11.34 13.00 17.43
CA PHE A 88 -10.14 13.80 17.15
C PHE A 88 -9.32 14.17 18.38
N GLY A 89 -9.62 13.64 19.57
CA GLY A 89 -8.98 14.04 20.84
C GLY A 89 -7.54 13.56 21.01
N SER A 90 -6.94 12.92 20.00
CA SER A 90 -5.51 12.56 19.95
C SER A 90 -5.02 12.44 18.52
N ILE A 91 -3.72 12.65 18.31
CA ILE A 91 -3.09 12.49 16.98
C ILE A 91 -3.36 11.10 16.37
N PRO A 92 -3.23 9.97 17.10
CA PRO A 92 -3.56 8.65 16.55
C PRO A 92 -5.00 8.49 16.08
N ARG A 93 -5.99 9.11 16.78
CA ARG A 93 -7.39 9.10 16.33
C ARG A 93 -7.58 9.93 15.05
N SER A 94 -6.97 11.09 15.01
CA SER A 94 -7.00 11.97 13.82
C SER A 94 -6.28 11.33 12.63
N LEU A 95 -5.24 10.49 12.87
CA LEU A 95 -4.55 9.72 11.83
C LEU A 95 -5.48 8.69 11.15
N TRP A 96 -6.39 8.07 11.90
CA TRP A 96 -7.40 7.18 11.33
C TRP A 96 -8.24 7.90 10.28
N TRP A 97 -8.78 9.07 10.64
CA TRP A 97 -9.53 9.90 9.71
C TRP A 97 -8.70 10.35 8.50
N ALA A 98 -7.48 10.82 8.75
CA ALA A 98 -6.59 11.30 7.69
C ALA A 98 -6.25 10.17 6.71
N MET A 99 -5.99 8.96 7.21
CA MET A 99 -5.72 7.78 6.39
C MET A 99 -6.93 7.42 5.54
N ALA A 100 -8.12 7.29 6.13
CA ALA A 100 -9.35 6.97 5.41
C ALA A 100 -9.68 8.00 4.31
N THR A 101 -9.40 9.28 4.59
CA THR A 101 -9.66 10.39 3.65
C THR A 101 -8.63 10.43 2.53
N LEU A 102 -7.34 10.40 2.85
CA LEU A 102 -6.25 10.45 1.86
C LEU A 102 -6.27 9.24 0.93
N THR A 103 -6.57 8.04 1.45
CA THR A 103 -6.69 6.84 0.62
C THR A 103 -8.01 6.74 -0.14
N THR A 104 -8.86 7.77 -0.04
CA THR A 104 -10.19 7.83 -0.71
C THR A 104 -11.17 6.73 -0.28
N VAL A 105 -10.94 6.05 0.83
CA VAL A 105 -11.84 5.02 1.37
C VAL A 105 -13.08 5.65 1.97
N GLY A 106 -12.91 6.67 2.85
CA GLY A 106 -13.99 7.47 3.41
C GLY A 106 -15.07 6.65 4.12
N TYR A 107 -14.74 5.92 5.18
CA TYR A 107 -15.70 5.09 5.92
C TYR A 107 -16.91 5.88 6.45
N GLY A 108 -16.74 7.20 6.69
CA GLY A 108 -17.81 8.06 7.21
C GLY A 108 -18.10 7.89 8.69
N ASP A 109 -17.31 7.11 9.40
CA ASP A 109 -17.35 6.90 10.84
C ASP A 109 -16.83 8.12 11.62
N VAL A 110 -15.84 8.82 11.06
CA VAL A 110 -15.21 10.01 11.60
C VAL A 110 -15.17 11.10 10.53
N TYR A 111 -15.64 12.31 10.84
CA TYR A 111 -15.62 13.46 9.94
C TYR A 111 -15.66 14.79 10.71
N PRO A 112 -15.08 15.89 10.16
CA PRO A 112 -15.10 17.19 10.83
C PRO A 112 -16.51 17.79 10.84
N VAL A 113 -16.91 18.37 11.99
CA VAL A 113 -18.21 19.02 12.13
C VAL A 113 -18.10 20.56 12.09
N THR A 114 -16.94 21.13 12.44
CA THR A 114 -16.75 22.57 12.39
C THR A 114 -16.64 23.08 10.94
N PRO A 115 -17.12 24.29 10.62
CA PRO A 115 -16.96 24.85 9.28
C PRO A 115 -15.51 24.95 8.83
N PHE A 116 -14.61 25.33 9.73
CA PHE A 116 -13.18 25.43 9.44
C PHE A 116 -12.53 24.06 9.26
N GLY A 117 -12.92 23.06 10.07
CA GLY A 117 -12.48 21.67 9.89
C GLY A 117 -12.91 21.09 8.55
N ARG A 118 -14.14 21.36 8.11
CA ARG A 118 -14.63 20.96 6.79
C ARG A 118 -13.88 21.62 5.64
N PHE A 119 -13.54 22.89 5.77
CA PHE A 119 -12.72 23.60 4.79
C PHE A 119 -11.33 22.98 4.68
N LEU A 120 -10.65 22.74 5.81
CA LEU A 120 -9.34 22.07 5.83
C LEU A 120 -9.43 20.64 5.28
N ALA A 121 -10.46 19.88 5.66
CA ALA A 121 -10.68 18.53 5.15
C ALA A 121 -10.79 18.49 3.63
N SER A 122 -11.49 19.46 3.04
CA SER A 122 -11.62 19.57 1.57
C SER A 122 -10.25 19.80 0.91
N GLY A 123 -9.43 20.68 1.49
CA GLY A 123 -8.06 20.92 1.01
C GLY A 123 -7.17 19.67 1.10
N ILE A 124 -7.24 18.96 2.25
CA ILE A 124 -6.52 17.72 2.48
C ILE A 124 -6.97 16.63 1.50
N ALA A 125 -8.26 16.52 1.23
CA ALA A 125 -8.81 15.55 0.27
C ALA A 125 -8.31 15.80 -1.15
N ILE A 126 -8.27 17.06 -1.60
CA ILE A 126 -7.74 17.44 -2.93
C ILE A 126 -6.24 17.09 -3.02
N LEU A 127 -5.45 17.43 -2.01
CA LEU A 127 -4.02 17.06 -1.94
C LEU A 127 -3.85 15.54 -1.95
N GLY A 128 -4.74 14.82 -1.24
CA GLY A 128 -4.73 13.36 -1.15
C GLY A 128 -4.82 12.68 -2.51
N ILE A 129 -5.66 13.16 -3.40
CA ILE A 129 -5.80 12.61 -4.77
C ILE A 129 -4.44 12.61 -5.49
N GLY A 130 -3.72 13.74 -5.47
CA GLY A 130 -2.40 13.86 -6.10
C GLY A 130 -1.36 12.95 -5.46
N VAL A 131 -1.32 12.92 -4.13
CA VAL A 131 -0.33 12.16 -3.36
C VAL A 131 -0.50 10.65 -3.54
N VAL A 132 -1.75 10.15 -3.52
CA VAL A 132 -2.05 8.72 -3.72
C VAL A 132 -1.82 8.28 -5.16
N ALA A 133 -1.98 9.17 -6.13
CA ALA A 133 -1.70 8.87 -7.54
C ALA A 133 -0.20 8.75 -7.85
N MET A 134 0.69 9.36 -7.05
CA MET A 134 2.14 9.35 -7.33
C MET A 134 2.75 7.94 -7.44
N PRO A 135 2.58 7.01 -6.48
CA PRO A 135 3.15 5.68 -6.59
C PRO A 135 2.69 4.93 -7.84
N ALA A 136 1.40 5.02 -8.16
CA ALA A 136 0.85 4.37 -9.35
C ALA A 136 1.45 4.94 -10.65
N GLY A 137 1.59 6.28 -10.75
CA GLY A 137 2.23 6.95 -11.87
C GLY A 137 3.70 6.57 -12.03
N ILE A 138 4.45 6.48 -10.92
CA ILE A 138 5.86 6.06 -10.91
C ILE A 138 6.00 4.63 -11.42
N ILE A 139 5.15 3.70 -10.96
CA ILE A 139 5.18 2.30 -11.40
C ILE A 139 4.84 2.21 -12.88
N ALA A 140 3.79 2.89 -13.34
CA ALA A 140 3.37 2.88 -14.74
C ALA A 140 4.48 3.41 -15.67
N ALA A 141 5.11 4.52 -15.32
CA ALA A 141 6.20 5.11 -16.10
C ALA A 141 7.41 4.17 -16.20
N ASN A 142 7.81 3.52 -15.09
CA ASN A 142 8.94 2.59 -15.11
C ASN A 142 8.61 1.29 -15.84
N PHE A 143 7.37 0.80 -15.73
CA PHE A 143 6.92 -0.37 -16.49
C PHE A 143 6.99 -0.13 -18.00
N THR A 144 6.51 1.02 -18.47
CA THR A 144 6.60 1.38 -19.89
C THR A 144 8.05 1.46 -20.37
N ARG A 145 8.95 2.04 -19.58
CA ARG A 145 10.39 2.10 -19.91
C ARG A 145 11.01 0.70 -20.00
N GLU A 146 10.65 -0.19 -19.10
CA GLU A 146 11.18 -1.54 -19.07
C GLU A 146 10.68 -2.36 -20.25
N MET A 147 9.41 -2.24 -20.61
CA MET A 147 8.85 -2.90 -21.79
C MET A 147 9.56 -2.44 -23.08
N ASN A 148 9.76 -1.14 -23.27
CA ASN A 148 10.44 -0.61 -24.45
C ASN A 148 11.89 -1.13 -24.56
N ARG A 149 12.60 -1.27 -23.44
CA ARG A 149 13.96 -1.88 -23.46
C ARG A 149 13.94 -3.32 -23.93
N PHE A 150 12.97 -4.11 -23.50
CA PHE A 150 12.85 -5.50 -23.93
C PHE A 150 12.56 -5.61 -25.43
N ASP A 151 11.76 -4.69 -25.98
CA ASP A 151 11.44 -4.67 -27.41
C ASP A 151 12.68 -4.27 -28.26
N GLU A 152 13.50 -3.33 -27.77
CA GLU A 152 14.75 -2.91 -28.42
C GLU A 152 15.81 -4.03 -28.42
N ASP A 153 15.90 -4.83 -27.35
CA ASP A 153 16.88 -5.91 -27.23
C ASP A 153 16.54 -7.16 -28.08
N HIS A 154 15.31 -7.26 -28.62
CA HIS A 154 14.83 -8.45 -29.36
C HIS A 154 14.34 -8.14 -30.77
N GLY A 155 14.36 -6.89 -31.23
CA GLY A 155 14.07 -6.44 -32.60
C GLY A 155 15.35 -6.18 -33.37
#